data_1691344538f972f384f9dd5ea9baac42
#
_entry.id   1691344538f972f384f9dd5ea9baac42
#
_cell.length_a   1.000
_cell.length_b   1.000
_cell.length_c   1.000
_cell.angle_alpha   90.00
_cell.angle_beta   90.00
_cell.angle_gamma   90.00
#
_symmetry.space_group_name_H-M   'P 1'
#
loop_
_entity.id
_entity.type
_entity.pdbx_description
1 polymer ?
#
loop_
_entity_poly.entity_id
_entity_poly.type
_entity_poly.pdbx_seq_one_letter_code
_entity_poly.pdbx_strand_id
1 'polypeptide(L)'
;MFAEAAEKHHAPLRQLSDDTILYAACDAHGATVSYRLSQEWQDVRLNLPGAHQIENAMSVLAMVEELRRQGWTIPDQAVYEGLASTVWPARLEWCGRILIDGAHNPQGVRALRNFVEEQLPNQRRVLLTGVLADKLQEDMLRDFCAIADDIVTVTPDNPRALDAQTYADALCQHGAHAQAAKSLEEGLAEAKRLAGDDAVIVAAGSLYFAGSLRTALGLAWR
;
A
#
# COMPACT_ATOMS: atom_id res chain seq x y z
N MET A 1 -13.77 -18.66 -13.90
CA MET A 1 -12.63 -19.40 -13.30
C MET A 1 -12.90 -19.83 -11.86
N PHE A 2 -13.05 -18.94 -10.84
CA PHE A 2 -13.32 -19.39 -9.46
C PHE A 2 -14.68 -20.08 -9.30
N ALA A 3 -15.76 -19.56 -9.91
CA ALA A 3 -17.08 -20.17 -9.87
C ALA A 3 -17.09 -21.60 -10.48
N GLU A 4 -16.46 -21.78 -11.63
CA GLU A 4 -16.32 -23.08 -12.30
C GLU A 4 -15.50 -24.08 -11.46
N ALA A 5 -14.43 -23.58 -10.81
CA ALA A 5 -13.62 -24.40 -9.93
C ALA A 5 -14.43 -24.83 -8.68
N ALA A 6 -15.18 -23.92 -8.09
CA ALA A 6 -16.04 -24.20 -6.95
C ALA A 6 -17.11 -25.25 -7.30
N GLU A 7 -17.77 -25.10 -8.44
CA GLU A 7 -18.77 -26.05 -8.95
C GLU A 7 -18.13 -27.43 -9.18
N LYS A 8 -17.01 -27.47 -9.90
CA LYS A 8 -16.27 -28.71 -10.20
C LYS A 8 -15.85 -29.47 -8.95
N HIS A 9 -15.48 -28.77 -7.88
CA HIS A 9 -15.01 -29.37 -6.64
C HIS A 9 -16.09 -29.43 -5.54
N HIS A 10 -17.35 -29.07 -5.86
CA HIS A 10 -18.46 -29.00 -4.90
C HIS A 10 -18.12 -28.14 -3.67
N ALA A 11 -17.32 -27.10 -3.88
CA ALA A 11 -16.90 -26.19 -2.82
C ALA A 11 -17.90 -25.02 -2.70
N PRO A 12 -18.37 -24.70 -1.48
CA PRO A 12 -19.20 -23.51 -1.29
C PRO A 12 -18.46 -22.24 -1.73
N LEU A 13 -19.11 -21.40 -2.52
CA LEU A 13 -18.58 -20.13 -2.98
C LEU A 13 -19.47 -18.99 -2.52
N ARG A 14 -18.90 -18.01 -1.82
CA ARG A 14 -19.56 -16.75 -1.52
C ARG A 14 -18.88 -15.65 -2.35
N GLN A 15 -19.64 -15.03 -3.23
CA GLN A 15 -19.20 -13.87 -3.99
C GLN A 15 -19.62 -12.60 -3.26
N LEU A 16 -18.71 -11.64 -3.20
CA LEU A 16 -18.94 -10.31 -2.64
C LEU A 16 -18.98 -9.31 -3.80
N SER A 17 -19.81 -8.29 -3.67
CA SER A 17 -19.96 -7.22 -4.66
C SER A 17 -19.94 -5.86 -3.97
N ASP A 18 -19.72 -4.80 -4.73
CA ASP A 18 -19.68 -3.43 -4.22
C ASP A 18 -21.01 -3.00 -3.59
N ASP A 19 -22.15 -3.59 -4.00
CA ASP A 19 -23.46 -3.37 -3.37
C ASP A 19 -23.50 -3.76 -1.88
N THR A 20 -22.51 -4.50 -1.42
CA THR A 20 -22.32 -4.84 0.00
C THR A 20 -21.87 -3.62 0.82
N ILE A 21 -21.23 -2.63 0.19
CA ILE A 21 -20.74 -1.42 0.84
C ILE A 21 -21.89 -0.40 0.86
N LEU A 22 -22.40 -0.08 2.06
CA LEU A 22 -23.47 0.90 2.26
C LEU A 22 -22.94 2.34 2.35
N TYR A 23 -21.79 2.49 2.94
CA TYR A 23 -21.11 3.77 3.14
C TYR A 23 -19.59 3.54 3.25
N ALA A 24 -18.82 4.44 2.70
CA ALA A 24 -17.37 4.46 2.86
C ALA A 24 -16.84 5.90 2.85
N ALA A 25 -16.04 6.23 3.86
CA ALA A 25 -15.23 7.45 3.92
C ALA A 25 -13.79 7.06 4.22
N CYS A 26 -12.86 7.48 3.38
CA CYS A 26 -11.44 7.18 3.49
C CYS A 26 -10.65 8.47 3.56
N ASP A 27 -9.62 8.50 4.39
CA ASP A 27 -8.63 9.56 4.46
C ASP A 27 -7.20 8.98 4.42
N ALA A 28 -6.22 9.86 4.58
CA ALA A 28 -4.80 9.46 4.54
C ALA A 28 -4.37 8.52 5.69
N HIS A 29 -5.21 8.28 6.69
CA HIS A 29 -4.87 7.54 7.91
C HIS A 29 -5.77 6.33 8.17
N GLY A 30 -6.83 6.15 7.40
CA GLY A 30 -7.74 5.02 7.57
C GLY A 30 -9.06 5.17 6.83
N ALA A 31 -10.05 4.40 7.25
CA ALA A 31 -11.41 4.51 6.71
C ALA A 31 -12.47 4.21 7.77
N THR A 32 -13.69 4.70 7.53
CA THR A 32 -14.90 4.28 8.22
C THR A 32 -15.88 3.77 7.17
N VAL A 33 -16.35 2.54 7.35
CA VAL A 33 -17.15 1.84 6.34
C VAL A 33 -18.33 1.13 7.00
N SER A 34 -19.47 1.12 6.31
CA SER A 34 -20.63 0.29 6.69
C SER A 34 -20.92 -0.72 5.60
N TYR A 35 -21.17 -1.98 6.01
CA TYR A 35 -21.38 -3.10 5.10
C TYR A 35 -22.71 -3.80 5.40
N ARG A 36 -23.32 -4.36 4.35
CA ARG A 36 -24.44 -5.28 4.46
C ARG A 36 -24.02 -6.65 3.94
N LEU A 37 -23.83 -7.57 4.85
CA LEU A 37 -23.55 -8.98 4.59
C LEU A 37 -24.76 -9.82 5.03
N SER A 38 -24.60 -10.86 5.86
CA SER A 38 -25.72 -11.53 6.52
C SER A 38 -26.32 -10.69 7.66
N GLN A 39 -25.52 -9.79 8.22
CA GLN A 39 -25.95 -8.71 9.11
C GLN A 39 -25.40 -7.37 8.61
N GLU A 40 -25.86 -6.26 9.18
CA GLU A 40 -25.28 -4.95 8.95
C GLU A 40 -24.13 -4.70 9.93
N TRP A 41 -22.99 -4.31 9.37
CA TRP A 41 -21.81 -3.86 10.09
C TRP A 41 -21.70 -2.34 9.91
N GLN A 42 -22.08 -1.59 10.93
CA GLN A 42 -22.12 -0.13 10.85
C GLN A 42 -20.87 0.51 11.44
N ASP A 43 -20.38 1.57 10.80
CA ASP A 43 -19.27 2.42 11.27
C ASP A 43 -18.00 1.63 11.62
N VAL A 44 -17.70 0.61 10.82
CA VAL A 44 -16.48 -0.20 10.96
C VAL A 44 -15.27 0.67 10.69
N ARG A 45 -14.48 0.92 11.71
CA ARG A 45 -13.22 1.68 11.59
C ARG A 45 -12.10 0.78 11.10
N LEU A 46 -11.41 1.21 10.05
CA LEU A 46 -10.20 0.58 9.52
C LEU A 46 -8.99 1.46 9.80
N ASN A 47 -7.99 0.91 10.45
CA ASN A 47 -6.73 1.62 10.72
C ASN A 47 -5.75 1.58 9.53
N LEU A 48 -6.03 0.76 8.51
CA LEU A 48 -5.24 0.69 7.29
C LEU A 48 -5.89 1.59 6.23
N PRO A 49 -5.18 2.60 5.71
CA PRO A 49 -5.71 3.49 4.68
C PRO A 49 -5.72 2.85 3.29
N GLY A 50 -6.47 3.46 2.37
CA GLY A 50 -6.58 3.08 0.97
C GLY A 50 -7.85 2.31 0.63
N ALA A 51 -8.43 2.61 -0.53
CA ALA A 51 -9.69 2.04 -0.99
C ALA A 51 -9.68 0.50 -1.02
N HIS A 52 -8.57 -0.11 -1.41
CA HIS A 52 -8.41 -1.57 -1.42
C HIS A 52 -8.54 -2.21 -0.02
N GLN A 53 -8.34 -1.46 1.07
CA GLN A 53 -8.54 -1.98 2.43
C GLN A 53 -10.02 -2.08 2.79
N ILE A 54 -10.87 -1.29 2.15
CA ILE A 54 -12.33 -1.40 2.27
C ILE A 54 -12.80 -2.76 1.73
N GLU A 55 -12.32 -3.17 0.55
CA GLU A 55 -12.61 -4.47 -0.03
C GLU A 55 -12.01 -5.62 0.80
N ASN A 56 -10.80 -5.45 1.31
CA ASN A 56 -10.17 -6.42 2.19
C ASN A 56 -10.97 -6.63 3.48
N ALA A 57 -11.43 -5.55 4.12
CA ALA A 57 -12.24 -5.63 5.32
C ALA A 57 -13.60 -6.31 5.06
N MET A 58 -14.24 -6.05 3.91
CA MET A 58 -15.44 -6.76 3.48
C MET A 58 -15.21 -8.28 3.42
N SER A 59 -14.06 -8.69 2.87
CA SER A 59 -13.66 -10.09 2.81
C SER A 59 -13.43 -10.69 4.20
N VAL A 60 -12.80 -9.94 5.11
CA VAL A 60 -12.61 -10.34 6.51
C VAL A 60 -13.94 -10.54 7.23
N LEU A 61 -14.88 -9.61 7.08
CA LEU A 61 -16.21 -9.72 7.69
C LEU A 61 -16.97 -10.93 7.16
N ALA A 62 -16.91 -11.19 5.85
CA ALA A 62 -17.51 -12.38 5.26
C ALA A 62 -16.89 -13.70 5.80
N MET A 63 -15.57 -13.72 6.00
CA MET A 63 -14.88 -14.86 6.62
C MET A 63 -15.28 -15.04 8.09
N VAL A 64 -15.43 -13.96 8.85
CA VAL A 64 -15.91 -14.01 10.25
C VAL A 64 -17.32 -14.62 10.30
N GLU A 65 -18.24 -14.19 9.43
CA GLU A 65 -19.59 -14.75 9.37
C GLU A 65 -19.57 -16.24 9.04
N GLU A 66 -18.69 -16.65 8.12
CA GLU A 66 -18.55 -18.06 7.76
C GLU A 66 -17.97 -18.91 8.92
N LEU A 67 -16.96 -18.41 9.64
CA LEU A 67 -16.43 -19.06 10.83
C LEU A 67 -17.49 -19.22 11.93
N ARG A 68 -18.32 -18.19 12.14
CA ARG A 68 -19.47 -18.25 13.09
C ARG A 68 -20.48 -19.33 12.66
N ARG A 69 -20.76 -19.43 11.35
CA ARG A 69 -21.63 -20.48 10.81
C ARG A 69 -21.08 -21.88 11.06
N GLN A 70 -19.75 -22.01 11.12
CA GLN A 70 -19.07 -23.26 11.47
C GLN A 70 -18.94 -23.51 12.99
N GLY A 71 -19.53 -22.65 13.82
CA GLY A 71 -19.57 -22.81 15.27
C GLY A 71 -18.50 -22.06 16.06
N TRP A 72 -17.69 -21.22 15.42
CA TRP A 72 -16.74 -20.37 16.14
C TRP A 72 -17.46 -19.24 16.86
N THR A 73 -17.05 -19.00 18.10
CA THR A 73 -17.54 -17.86 18.90
C THR A 73 -16.61 -16.68 18.71
N ILE A 74 -17.01 -15.72 17.89
CA ILE A 74 -16.27 -14.49 17.61
C ILE A 74 -17.22 -13.32 17.93
N PRO A 75 -17.05 -12.59 19.04
CA PRO A 75 -17.90 -11.44 19.39
C PRO A 75 -17.76 -10.29 18.38
N ASP A 76 -18.83 -9.53 18.13
CA ASP A 76 -18.76 -8.34 17.26
C ASP A 76 -17.71 -7.34 17.76
N GLN A 77 -17.65 -7.12 19.06
CA GLN A 77 -16.65 -6.24 19.68
C GLN A 77 -15.21 -6.60 19.28
N ALA A 78 -14.86 -7.90 19.26
CA ALA A 78 -13.53 -8.34 18.87
C ALA A 78 -13.23 -8.07 17.38
N VAL A 79 -14.26 -8.12 16.52
CA VAL A 79 -14.13 -7.81 15.10
C VAL A 79 -13.89 -6.31 14.89
N TYR A 80 -14.69 -5.46 15.52
CA TYR A 80 -14.52 -4.00 15.47
C TYR A 80 -13.16 -3.56 16.01
N GLU A 81 -12.76 -4.06 17.17
CA GLU A 81 -11.46 -3.76 17.79
C GLU A 81 -10.30 -4.27 16.94
N GLY A 82 -10.41 -5.48 16.38
CA GLY A 82 -9.40 -6.07 15.50
C GLY A 82 -9.16 -5.24 14.26
N LEU A 83 -10.20 -4.82 13.56
CA LEU A 83 -10.10 -3.99 12.36
C LEU A 83 -9.57 -2.58 12.68
N ALA A 84 -10.05 -1.97 13.78
CA ALA A 84 -9.64 -0.65 14.22
C ALA A 84 -8.20 -0.60 14.74
N SER A 85 -7.64 -1.71 15.23
CA SER A 85 -6.30 -1.79 15.79
C SER A 85 -5.27 -2.45 14.86
N THR A 86 -5.70 -2.95 13.71
CA THR A 86 -4.80 -3.62 12.76
C THR A 86 -3.69 -2.68 12.30
N VAL A 87 -2.45 -3.14 12.46
CA VAL A 87 -1.25 -2.47 11.95
C VAL A 87 -0.53 -3.41 11.00
N TRP A 88 -0.16 -2.92 9.84
CA TRP A 88 0.64 -3.68 8.88
C TRP A 88 1.81 -2.81 8.40
N PRO A 89 3.05 -3.17 8.76
CA PRO A 89 4.23 -2.42 8.36
C PRO A 89 4.33 -2.25 6.85
N ALA A 90 4.75 -1.06 6.40
CA ALA A 90 4.87 -0.71 4.99
C ALA A 90 3.57 -0.93 4.17
N ARG A 91 2.43 -0.60 4.77
CA ARG A 91 1.13 -0.54 4.09
C ARG A 91 0.53 0.84 4.27
N LEU A 92 0.93 1.78 3.40
CA LEU A 92 0.60 3.20 3.52
C LEU A 92 0.91 3.73 4.93
N GLU A 93 2.07 3.36 5.45
CA GLU A 93 2.50 3.65 6.82
C GLU A 93 3.14 5.02 6.90
N TRP A 94 2.63 5.87 7.80
CA TRP A 94 3.19 7.19 8.03
C TRP A 94 4.30 7.19 9.10
N CYS A 95 5.44 7.81 8.77
CA CYS A 95 6.49 8.17 9.71
C CYS A 95 6.82 9.67 9.55
N GLY A 96 6.18 10.51 10.36
CA GLY A 96 6.22 11.95 10.14
C GLY A 96 5.65 12.32 8.77
N ARG A 97 6.47 12.87 7.88
CA ARG A 97 6.09 13.21 6.50
C ARG A 97 6.58 12.18 5.47
N ILE A 98 6.92 10.99 5.90
CA ILE A 98 7.31 9.89 5.03
C ILE A 98 6.16 8.88 5.00
N LEU A 99 5.60 8.64 3.82
CA LEU A 99 4.61 7.61 3.54
C LEU A 99 5.34 6.37 2.99
N ILE A 100 5.33 5.28 3.73
CA ILE A 100 6.03 4.04 3.37
C ILE A 100 5.02 3.02 2.87
N ASP A 101 5.24 2.47 1.67
CA ASP A 101 4.42 1.40 1.11
C ASP A 101 5.26 0.27 0.50
N GLY A 102 4.81 -0.95 0.64
CA GLY A 102 5.43 -2.15 0.10
C GLY A 102 5.08 -2.43 -1.37
N ALA A 103 4.51 -1.50 -2.10
CA ALA A 103 4.17 -1.63 -3.51
C ALA A 103 5.39 -2.06 -4.33
N HIS A 104 5.28 -3.19 -5.05
CA HIS A 104 6.40 -3.84 -5.74
C HIS A 104 5.98 -4.55 -7.04
N ASN A 105 4.76 -4.32 -7.50
CA ASN A 105 4.21 -4.85 -8.74
C ASN A 105 3.25 -3.80 -9.34
N PRO A 106 2.86 -3.92 -10.62
CA PRO A 106 2.05 -2.89 -11.29
C PRO A 106 0.74 -2.56 -10.56
N GLN A 107 0.04 -3.56 -10.04
CA GLN A 107 -1.22 -3.35 -9.32
C GLN A 107 -1.00 -2.57 -8.02
N GLY A 108 0.04 -2.92 -7.25
CA GLY A 108 0.38 -2.24 -6.01
C GLY A 108 0.83 -0.79 -6.23
N VAL A 109 1.70 -0.56 -7.24
CA VAL A 109 2.16 0.80 -7.56
C VAL A 109 1.02 1.68 -8.06
N ARG A 110 0.11 1.13 -8.86
CA ARG A 110 -1.10 1.83 -9.29
C ARG A 110 -2.02 2.19 -8.13
N ALA A 111 -2.20 1.27 -7.17
CA ALA A 111 -3.00 1.53 -5.97
C ALA A 111 -2.37 2.65 -5.10
N LEU A 112 -1.03 2.64 -4.96
CA LEU A 112 -0.29 3.70 -4.27
C LEU A 112 -0.45 5.04 -5.00
N ARG A 113 -0.31 5.07 -6.32
CA ARG A 113 -0.52 6.28 -7.14
C ARG A 113 -1.92 6.84 -6.91
N ASN A 114 -2.97 6.02 -7.06
CA ASN A 114 -4.35 6.45 -6.86
C ASN A 114 -4.55 7.03 -5.46
N PHE A 115 -4.03 6.36 -4.43
CA PHE A 115 -4.08 6.85 -3.06
C PHE A 115 -3.43 8.23 -2.91
N VAL A 116 -2.24 8.41 -3.47
CA VAL A 116 -1.49 9.68 -3.38
C VAL A 116 -2.22 10.80 -4.14
N GLU A 117 -2.78 10.52 -5.31
CA GLU A 117 -3.55 11.48 -6.10
C GLU A 117 -4.85 11.88 -5.38
N GLU A 118 -5.55 10.96 -4.74
CA GLU A 118 -6.82 11.20 -4.06
C GLU A 118 -6.64 11.87 -2.69
N GLN A 119 -5.66 11.40 -1.90
CA GLN A 119 -5.51 11.83 -0.51
C GLN A 119 -4.52 12.99 -0.33
N LEU A 120 -3.65 13.24 -1.30
CA LEU A 120 -2.61 14.27 -1.28
C LEU A 120 -2.63 15.15 -2.55
N PRO A 121 -3.81 15.63 -3.03
CA PRO A 121 -3.94 16.23 -4.37
C PRO A 121 -3.13 17.51 -4.56
N ASN A 122 -2.92 18.29 -3.50
CA ASN A 122 -2.20 19.57 -3.55
C ASN A 122 -0.84 19.52 -2.84
N GLN A 123 -0.40 18.31 -2.48
CA GLN A 123 0.84 18.14 -1.74
C GLN A 123 1.99 17.92 -2.73
N ARG A 124 3.06 18.71 -2.63
CA ARG A 124 4.31 18.41 -3.33
C ARG A 124 4.87 17.09 -2.81
N ARG A 125 5.39 16.27 -3.71
CA ARG A 125 5.86 14.91 -3.39
C ARG A 125 7.25 14.67 -3.94
N VAL A 126 8.04 13.93 -3.18
CA VAL A 126 9.33 13.37 -3.60
C VAL A 126 9.23 11.85 -3.45
N LEU A 127 9.61 11.10 -4.48
CA LEU A 127 9.63 9.65 -4.41
C LEU A 127 11.04 9.16 -4.02
N LEU A 128 11.14 8.36 -2.98
CA LEU A 128 12.33 7.57 -2.64
C LEU A 128 12.04 6.10 -2.96
N THR A 129 12.77 5.51 -3.89
CA THR A 129 12.40 4.20 -4.43
C THR A 129 13.58 3.27 -4.70
N GLY A 130 13.32 1.96 -4.55
CA GLY A 130 14.27 0.91 -4.88
C GLY A 130 13.52 -0.37 -5.25
N VAL A 131 13.81 -0.93 -6.41
CA VAL A 131 13.08 -2.05 -7.01
C VAL A 131 13.97 -3.27 -7.23
N LEU A 132 13.33 -4.42 -7.44
CA LEU A 132 14.00 -5.62 -7.93
C LEU A 132 13.92 -5.66 -9.46
N ALA A 133 15.02 -6.05 -10.13
CA ALA A 133 15.14 -6.04 -11.59
C ALA A 133 14.10 -6.92 -12.27
N ASP A 134 13.77 -8.08 -11.68
CA ASP A 134 12.79 -9.02 -12.21
C ASP A 134 11.33 -8.59 -11.99
N LYS A 135 11.09 -7.51 -11.26
CA LYS A 135 9.75 -6.98 -10.94
C LYS A 135 9.39 -5.71 -11.70
N LEU A 136 10.41 -4.94 -12.13
CA LEU A 136 10.16 -3.68 -12.80
C LEU A 136 9.49 -3.92 -14.16
N GLN A 137 8.38 -3.22 -14.38
CA GLN A 137 7.61 -3.25 -15.61
C GLN A 137 7.34 -1.80 -16.07
N GLU A 138 7.10 -1.63 -17.35
CA GLU A 138 6.84 -0.34 -18.00
C GLU A 138 5.71 0.46 -17.33
N ASP A 139 4.62 -0.23 -16.95
CA ASP A 139 3.49 0.40 -16.24
C ASP A 139 3.90 0.95 -14.88
N MET A 140 4.83 0.27 -14.18
CA MET A 140 5.34 0.75 -12.89
C MET A 140 6.15 2.03 -13.05
N LEU A 141 6.99 2.14 -14.10
CA LEU A 141 7.75 3.35 -14.40
C LEU A 141 6.82 4.55 -14.59
N ARG A 142 5.77 4.38 -15.40
CA ARG A 142 4.76 5.43 -15.61
C ARG A 142 4.04 5.83 -14.33
N ASP A 143 3.62 4.86 -13.53
CA ASP A 143 2.92 5.13 -12.28
C ASP A 143 3.84 5.80 -11.25
N PHE A 144 5.13 5.42 -11.16
CA PHE A 144 6.10 6.09 -10.30
C PHE A 144 6.37 7.54 -10.73
N CYS A 145 6.52 7.80 -12.04
CA CYS A 145 6.65 9.15 -12.56
C CYS A 145 5.41 10.03 -12.29
N ALA A 146 4.22 9.43 -12.20
CA ALA A 146 2.99 10.14 -11.86
C ALA A 146 2.87 10.44 -10.35
N ILE A 147 3.56 9.68 -9.49
CA ILE A 147 3.55 9.90 -8.04
C ILE A 147 4.29 11.18 -7.66
N ALA A 148 5.45 11.46 -8.27
CA ALA A 148 6.28 12.61 -7.94
C ALA A 148 7.15 13.03 -9.12
N ASP A 149 7.45 14.34 -9.20
CA ASP A 149 8.36 14.89 -10.23
C ASP A 149 9.83 14.67 -9.87
N ASP A 150 10.18 14.77 -8.58
CA ASP A 150 11.53 14.54 -8.08
C ASP A 150 11.64 13.11 -7.51
N ILE A 151 12.56 12.32 -8.02
CA ILE A 151 12.73 10.91 -7.65
C ILE A 151 14.17 10.64 -7.22
N VAL A 152 14.33 9.97 -6.09
CA VAL A 152 15.62 9.45 -5.63
C VAL A 152 15.58 7.93 -5.66
N THR A 153 16.50 7.33 -6.40
CA THR A 153 16.61 5.87 -6.51
C THR A 153 17.73 5.34 -5.63
N VAL A 154 17.52 4.16 -5.05
CA VAL A 154 18.52 3.42 -4.28
C VAL A 154 18.56 1.97 -4.73
N THR A 155 19.69 1.30 -4.56
CA THR A 155 19.81 -0.14 -4.78
C THR A 155 19.42 -0.86 -3.48
N PRO A 156 18.31 -1.63 -3.43
CA PRO A 156 17.95 -2.42 -2.25
C PRO A 156 19.02 -3.47 -1.91
N ASP A 157 19.19 -3.79 -0.63
CA ASP A 157 20.06 -4.87 -0.20
C ASP A 157 19.43 -6.24 -0.52
N ASN A 158 19.56 -6.62 -1.78
CA ASN A 158 19.07 -7.89 -2.32
C ASN A 158 19.81 -8.24 -3.61
N PRO A 159 20.22 -9.50 -3.84
CA PRO A 159 20.96 -9.91 -5.05
C PRO A 159 20.18 -9.73 -6.36
N ARG A 160 18.85 -9.55 -6.30
CA ARG A 160 18.00 -9.26 -7.46
C ARG A 160 17.69 -7.77 -7.62
N ALA A 161 18.33 -6.90 -6.82
CA ALA A 161 18.07 -5.47 -6.89
C ALA A 161 18.45 -4.89 -8.25
N LEU A 162 17.67 -3.95 -8.73
CA LEU A 162 18.08 -3.12 -9.86
C LEU A 162 19.04 -2.04 -9.36
N ASP A 163 20.13 -1.85 -10.08
CA ASP A 163 21.09 -0.79 -9.81
C ASP A 163 20.43 0.58 -9.84
N ALA A 164 20.76 1.43 -8.85
CA ALA A 164 20.11 2.72 -8.66
C ALA A 164 20.29 3.64 -9.88
N GLN A 165 21.48 3.67 -10.50
CA GLN A 165 21.72 4.52 -11.67
C GLN A 165 20.92 4.03 -12.87
N THR A 166 20.93 2.73 -13.12
CA THR A 166 20.14 2.11 -14.20
C THR A 166 18.65 2.42 -14.03
N TYR A 167 18.16 2.39 -12.79
CA TYR A 167 16.76 2.70 -12.50
C TYR A 167 16.45 4.19 -12.67
N ALA A 168 17.35 5.10 -12.22
CA ALA A 168 17.19 6.54 -12.43
C ALA A 168 17.15 6.88 -13.93
N ASP A 169 18.04 6.28 -14.72
CA ASP A 169 18.08 6.50 -16.18
C ASP A 169 16.79 6.07 -16.85
N ALA A 170 16.19 4.93 -16.43
CA ALA A 170 14.91 4.48 -16.93
C ALA A 170 13.76 5.45 -16.58
N LEU A 171 13.72 5.98 -15.36
CA LEU A 171 12.72 6.98 -14.95
C LEU A 171 12.90 8.31 -15.71
N CYS A 172 14.15 8.75 -15.93
CA CYS A 172 14.44 9.95 -16.73
C CYS A 172 13.94 9.79 -18.19
N GLN A 173 14.04 8.60 -18.77
CA GLN A 173 13.49 8.33 -20.12
C GLN A 173 11.97 8.47 -20.17
N HIS A 174 11.28 8.36 -19.02
CA HIS A 174 9.85 8.59 -18.84
C HIS A 174 9.49 10.02 -18.44
N GLY A 175 10.49 10.92 -18.43
CA GLY A 175 10.28 12.36 -18.19
C GLY A 175 10.37 12.80 -16.73
N ALA A 176 10.73 11.92 -15.80
CA ALA A 176 10.92 12.29 -14.41
C ALA A 176 12.31 12.92 -14.17
N HIS A 177 12.43 13.71 -13.09
CA HIS A 177 13.72 14.15 -12.56
C HIS A 177 14.23 13.12 -11.55
N ALA A 178 14.93 12.10 -12.03
CA ALA A 178 15.42 11.02 -11.19
C ALA A 178 16.94 11.09 -11.02
N GLN A 179 17.41 10.81 -9.79
CA GLN A 179 18.81 10.74 -9.46
C GLN A 179 19.10 9.53 -8.56
N ALA A 180 20.25 8.90 -8.78
CA ALA A 180 20.69 7.75 -8.02
C ALA A 180 21.47 8.17 -6.78
N ALA A 181 21.21 7.53 -5.65
CA ALA A 181 22.01 7.63 -4.43
C ALA A 181 22.85 6.35 -4.22
N LYS A 182 24.00 6.51 -3.61
CA LYS A 182 24.96 5.41 -3.39
C LYS A 182 24.56 4.47 -2.25
N SER A 183 23.75 4.96 -1.33
CA SER A 183 23.21 4.18 -0.21
C SER A 183 21.80 4.63 0.14
N LEU A 184 21.13 3.86 0.98
CA LEU A 184 19.81 4.22 1.51
C LEU A 184 19.87 5.49 2.36
N GLU A 185 20.92 5.66 3.16
CA GLU A 185 21.13 6.83 4.03
C GLU A 185 21.32 8.09 3.19
N GLU A 186 22.13 8.03 2.14
CA GLU A 186 22.31 9.14 1.19
C GLU A 186 21.00 9.45 0.47
N GLY A 187 20.29 8.42 0.01
CA GLY A 187 18.99 8.58 -0.66
C GLY A 187 17.93 9.20 0.24
N LEU A 188 17.86 8.78 1.50
CA LEU A 188 16.95 9.37 2.48
C LEU A 188 17.29 10.84 2.79
N ALA A 189 18.59 11.15 2.93
CA ALA A 189 19.05 12.51 3.16
C ALA A 189 18.72 13.41 1.97
N GLU A 190 18.93 12.92 0.76
CA GLU A 190 18.63 13.66 -0.47
C GLU A 190 17.11 13.84 -0.67
N ALA A 191 16.32 12.80 -0.44
CA ALA A 191 14.85 12.92 -0.49
C ALA A 191 14.33 13.95 0.52
N LYS A 192 14.89 13.99 1.73
CA LYS A 192 14.57 15.02 2.74
C LYS A 192 14.98 16.42 2.29
N ARG A 193 16.16 16.57 1.69
CA ARG A 193 16.64 17.85 1.14
C ARG A 193 15.73 18.36 0.04
N LEU A 194 15.33 17.50 -0.89
CA LEU A 194 14.40 17.84 -1.97
C LEU A 194 13.00 18.18 -1.43
N ALA A 195 12.52 17.43 -0.45
CA ALA A 195 11.20 17.64 0.15
C ALA A 195 11.12 18.98 0.91
N GLY A 196 12.22 19.41 1.52
CA GLY A 196 12.23 20.61 2.37
C GLY A 196 11.20 20.49 3.51
N ASP A 197 10.53 21.59 3.83
CA ASP A 197 9.53 21.63 4.88
C ASP A 197 8.09 21.41 4.39
N ASP A 198 7.85 21.34 3.08
CA ASP A 198 6.50 21.39 2.50
C ASP A 198 6.07 20.08 1.82
N ALA A 199 7.01 19.26 1.31
CA ALA A 199 6.68 18.06 0.57
C ALA A 199 6.52 16.82 1.44
N VAL A 200 5.76 15.85 0.94
CA VAL A 200 5.69 14.47 1.45
C VAL A 200 6.72 13.62 0.71
N ILE A 201 7.44 12.79 1.43
CA ILE A 201 8.27 11.74 0.83
C ILE A 201 7.43 10.48 0.72
N VAL A 202 7.20 10.00 -0.50
CA VAL A 202 6.59 8.70 -0.76
C VAL A 202 7.72 7.70 -0.94
N ALA A 203 7.68 6.59 -0.22
CA ALA A 203 8.73 5.58 -0.23
C ALA A 203 8.16 4.21 -0.60
N ALA A 204 8.53 3.68 -1.77
CA ALA A 204 8.00 2.41 -2.29
C ALA A 204 8.95 1.76 -3.30
N GLY A 205 8.60 0.56 -3.79
CA GLY A 205 9.27 -0.14 -4.88
C GLY A 205 9.61 -1.60 -4.59
N SER A 206 9.92 -1.94 -3.35
CA SER A 206 10.06 -3.33 -2.91
C SER A 206 9.91 -3.46 -1.41
N LEU A 207 9.51 -4.65 -0.94
CA LEU A 207 9.43 -4.96 0.48
C LEU A 207 10.81 -4.94 1.16
N TYR A 208 11.88 -5.29 0.44
CA TYR A 208 13.26 -5.21 0.95
C TYR A 208 13.67 -3.77 1.21
N PHE A 209 13.42 -2.88 0.24
CA PHE A 209 13.65 -1.44 0.39
C PHE A 209 12.84 -0.88 1.56
N ALA A 210 11.53 -1.16 1.61
CA ALA A 210 10.67 -0.67 2.70
C ALA A 210 11.13 -1.16 4.08
N GLY A 211 11.57 -2.42 4.19
CA GLY A 211 12.13 -2.99 5.42
C GLY A 211 13.41 -2.29 5.86
N SER A 212 14.36 -2.08 4.95
CA SER A 212 15.61 -1.35 5.23
C SER A 212 15.33 0.10 5.63
N LEU A 213 14.41 0.78 4.93
CA LEU A 213 14.01 2.16 5.27
C LEU A 213 13.37 2.25 6.65
N ARG A 214 12.47 1.31 7.00
CA ARG A 214 11.88 1.25 8.34
C ARG A 214 12.95 1.11 9.43
N THR A 215 13.94 0.25 9.19
CA THR A 215 15.09 0.07 10.10
C THR A 215 15.89 1.37 10.22
N ALA A 216 16.21 2.04 9.14
CA ALA A 216 16.94 3.31 9.12
C ALA A 216 16.16 4.45 9.85
N LEU A 217 14.84 4.38 9.85
CA LEU A 217 13.95 5.30 10.58
C LEU A 217 13.70 4.90 12.04
N GLY A 218 14.29 3.79 12.52
CA GLY A 218 14.10 3.31 13.88
C GLY A 218 12.69 2.77 14.18
N LEU A 219 11.93 2.38 13.16
CA LEU A 219 10.58 1.84 13.33
C LEU A 219 10.64 0.37 13.76
N ALA A 220 10.01 0.06 14.90
CA ALA A 220 9.98 -1.30 15.43
C ALA A 220 9.16 -2.24 14.52
N TRP A 221 9.58 -3.49 14.43
CA TRP A 221 8.75 -4.57 13.91
C TRP A 221 7.77 -4.98 15.03
N ARG A 222 6.49 -4.82 14.77
CA ARG A 222 5.40 -5.22 15.68
C ARG A 222 4.73 -6.48 15.19
#